data_3c05550df4cc56b7aab7b672cbd04a03
#
_entry.id   3c05550df4cc56b7aab7b672cbd04a03
#
_cell.length_a   1.000
_cell.length_b   1.000
_cell.length_c   1.000
_cell.angle_alpha   90.00
_cell.angle_beta   90.00
_cell.angle_gamma   90.00
#
_symmetry.space_group_name_H-M   'P 1'
#
loop_
_entity.id
_entity.type
_entity.pdbx_description
1 polymer ?
#
loop_
_entity_poly.entity_id
_entity_poly.type
_entity_poly.pdbx_seq_one_letter_code
_entity_poly.pdbx_strand_id
1 'polypeptide(L)'
;MAKQELSCDDILKELRAKQYRPIYYLMGEESYYIDLIADYITENVLTETEKEFNLTVVYGADVDVATVINAAKRYPMMSEYQVVVVKEAQAIRNIEELSYYLQKPLNSTILVVCHKHGTLDKRKKLAAEVEKAGILFAVSYTHLTLPTI
;
A
#
# COMPACT_ATOMS: atom_id res chain seq x y z
N MET A 1 -3.65 -21.07 -12.58
CA MET A 1 -4.88 -20.64 -11.93
C MET A 1 -4.93 -19.12 -11.89
N ALA A 2 -5.99 -18.54 -12.41
CA ALA A 2 -6.11 -17.10 -12.44
C ALA A 2 -6.31 -16.58 -11.03
N LYS A 3 -5.51 -15.61 -10.64
CA LYS A 3 -5.69 -14.94 -9.38
C LYS A 3 -6.92 -14.07 -9.47
N GLN A 4 -7.78 -14.20 -8.49
CA GLN A 4 -8.95 -13.36 -8.40
C GLN A 4 -8.51 -11.97 -7.97
N GLU A 5 -8.83 -10.97 -8.79
CA GLU A 5 -8.53 -9.59 -8.42
C GLU A 5 -9.50 -9.14 -7.34
N LEU A 6 -8.95 -8.56 -6.29
CA LEU A 6 -9.77 -8.02 -5.21
C LEU A 6 -10.30 -6.65 -5.60
N SER A 7 -11.58 -6.43 -5.37
CA SER A 7 -12.18 -5.12 -5.55
C SER A 7 -11.86 -4.23 -4.35
N CYS A 8 -12.12 -2.93 -4.49
CA CYS A 8 -11.97 -2.01 -3.37
C CYS A 8 -12.81 -2.45 -2.18
N ASP A 9 -14.04 -2.89 -2.43
CA ASP A 9 -14.92 -3.35 -1.36
C ASP A 9 -14.35 -4.59 -0.66
N ASP A 10 -13.76 -5.50 -1.41
CA ASP A 10 -13.13 -6.69 -0.83
C ASP A 10 -11.98 -6.32 0.09
N ILE A 11 -11.17 -5.35 -0.33
CA ILE A 11 -10.04 -4.89 0.46
C ILE A 11 -10.54 -4.23 1.74
N LEU A 12 -11.54 -3.35 1.64
CA LEU A 12 -12.10 -2.69 2.82
C LEU A 12 -12.73 -3.69 3.77
N LYS A 13 -13.34 -4.73 3.24
CA LYS A 13 -13.95 -5.78 4.05
C LYS A 13 -12.88 -6.52 4.88
N GLU A 14 -11.76 -6.86 4.25
CA GLU A 14 -10.65 -7.46 4.98
C GLU A 14 -10.12 -6.53 6.06
N LEU A 15 -9.99 -5.25 5.75
CA LEU A 15 -9.49 -4.28 6.70
C LEU A 15 -10.43 -4.11 7.90
N ARG A 16 -11.73 -4.12 7.66
CA ARG A 16 -12.71 -4.05 8.75
C ARG A 16 -12.66 -5.29 9.63
N ALA A 17 -12.30 -6.43 9.05
CA ALA A 17 -12.12 -7.67 9.78
C ALA A 17 -10.75 -7.74 10.48
N LYS A 18 -9.94 -6.69 10.36
CA LYS A 18 -8.59 -6.60 10.94
C LYS A 18 -7.65 -7.65 10.36
N GLN A 19 -7.86 -8.01 9.11
CA GLN A 19 -6.99 -8.91 8.37
C GLN A 19 -6.05 -8.06 7.52
N TYR A 20 -4.86 -7.78 8.06
CA TYR A 20 -3.92 -6.87 7.42
C TYR A 20 -2.85 -7.64 6.67
N ARG A 21 -2.39 -7.06 5.56
CA ARG A 21 -1.31 -7.63 4.75
C ARG A 21 -0.08 -6.73 4.81
N PRO A 22 1.11 -7.28 4.56
CA PRO A 22 2.34 -6.49 4.65
C PRO A 22 2.44 -5.33 3.67
N ILE A 23 1.80 -5.43 2.51
CA ILE A 23 1.85 -4.36 1.52
C ILE A 23 0.52 -4.21 0.80
N TYR A 24 0.15 -2.95 0.57
CA TYR A 24 -0.97 -2.57 -0.28
C TYR A 24 -0.41 -1.61 -1.32
N TYR A 25 -0.22 -2.10 -2.54
CA TYR A 25 0.27 -1.27 -3.65
C TYR A 25 -0.95 -0.86 -4.46
N LEU A 26 -1.32 0.40 -4.34
CA LEU A 26 -2.55 0.94 -4.93
C LEU A 26 -2.18 1.82 -6.10
N MET A 27 -2.64 1.48 -7.30
CA MET A 27 -2.25 2.19 -8.50
C MET A 27 -3.42 2.42 -9.44
N GLY A 28 -3.25 3.34 -10.37
CA GLY A 28 -4.26 3.65 -11.38
C GLY A 28 -4.48 5.14 -11.55
N GLU A 29 -5.29 5.48 -12.56
CA GLU A 29 -5.60 6.88 -12.84
C GLU A 29 -6.64 7.46 -11.90
N GLU A 30 -7.52 6.63 -11.36
CA GLU A 30 -8.57 7.09 -10.47
C GLU A 30 -8.09 7.11 -9.03
N SER A 31 -7.80 8.30 -8.52
CA SER A 31 -7.25 8.46 -7.19
C SER A 31 -8.26 8.23 -6.06
N TYR A 32 -9.55 8.30 -6.36
CA TYR A 32 -10.58 8.18 -5.32
C TYR A 32 -10.46 6.88 -4.52
N TYR A 33 -10.34 5.75 -5.23
CA TYR A 33 -10.26 4.45 -4.54
C TYR A 33 -8.91 4.24 -3.85
N ILE A 34 -7.86 4.80 -4.43
CA ILE A 34 -6.53 4.76 -3.80
C ILE A 34 -6.58 5.48 -2.46
N ASP A 35 -7.13 6.69 -2.46
CA ASP A 35 -7.23 7.49 -1.24
C ASP A 35 -8.17 6.86 -0.22
N LEU A 36 -9.26 6.26 -0.69
CA LEU A 36 -10.23 5.63 0.20
C LEU A 36 -9.59 4.50 1.02
N ILE A 37 -8.83 3.65 0.35
CA ILE A 37 -8.15 2.54 1.02
C ILE A 37 -7.03 3.05 1.92
N ALA A 38 -6.21 3.96 1.40
CA ALA A 38 -5.09 4.50 2.17
C ALA A 38 -5.57 5.25 3.41
N ASP A 39 -6.61 6.05 3.28
CA ASP A 39 -7.17 6.80 4.41
C ASP A 39 -7.76 5.86 5.44
N TYR A 40 -8.43 4.81 5.01
CA TYR A 40 -8.99 3.84 5.94
C TYR A 40 -7.89 3.21 6.79
N ILE A 41 -6.79 2.80 6.15
CA ILE A 41 -5.66 2.21 6.87
C ILE A 41 -5.06 3.22 7.84
N THR A 42 -4.85 4.46 7.37
CA THR A 42 -4.26 5.53 8.18
C THR A 42 -5.10 5.82 9.43
N GLU A 43 -6.42 5.80 9.29
CA GLU A 43 -7.32 6.20 10.38
C GLU A 43 -7.67 5.06 11.33
N ASN A 44 -7.65 3.81 10.87
CA ASN A 44 -8.30 2.73 11.61
C ASN A 44 -7.39 1.62 12.14
N VAL A 45 -6.16 1.50 11.63
CA VAL A 45 -5.26 0.44 12.08
C VAL A 45 -4.65 0.77 13.43
N LEU A 46 -4.29 2.03 13.63
CA LEU A 46 -3.62 2.48 14.85
C LEU A 46 -4.53 3.39 15.66
N THR A 47 -4.41 3.32 16.98
CA THR A 47 -5.06 4.30 17.85
C THR A 47 -4.35 5.64 17.73
N GLU A 48 -4.97 6.70 18.22
CA GLU A 48 -4.37 8.04 18.15
C GLU A 48 -3.01 8.09 18.85
N THR A 49 -2.88 7.39 19.97
CA THR A 49 -1.62 7.34 20.71
C THR A 49 -0.56 6.57 19.91
N GLU A 50 -0.95 5.45 19.30
CA GLU A 50 -0.04 4.64 18.51
C GLU A 50 0.46 5.37 17.26
N LYS A 51 -0.37 6.22 16.67
CA LYS A 51 -0.01 6.98 15.47
C LYS A 51 1.20 7.89 15.69
N GLU A 52 1.38 8.40 16.88
CA GLU A 52 2.49 9.30 17.16
C GLU A 52 3.85 8.66 16.89
N PHE A 53 3.97 7.36 17.13
CA PHE A 53 5.24 6.66 17.00
C PHE A 53 5.26 5.64 15.88
N ASN A 54 4.10 5.27 15.35
CA ASN A 54 4.00 4.14 14.43
C ASN A 54 3.36 4.46 13.08
N LEU A 55 3.04 5.72 12.83
CA LEU A 55 2.54 6.14 11.53
C LEU A 55 3.58 7.05 10.87
N THR A 56 4.00 6.65 9.67
CA THR A 56 4.92 7.44 8.85
C THR A 56 4.24 7.72 7.52
N VAL A 57 4.15 9.00 7.15
CA VAL A 57 3.62 9.39 5.85
C VAL A 57 4.72 10.14 5.11
N VAL A 58 5.07 9.66 3.94
CA VAL A 58 6.10 10.28 3.10
C VAL A 58 5.57 10.53 1.71
N TYR A 59 6.18 11.44 0.99
CA TYR A 59 5.80 11.79 -0.37
C TYR A 59 6.92 11.40 -1.32
N GLY A 60 6.54 10.79 -2.45
CA GLY A 60 7.50 10.27 -3.40
C GLY A 60 8.49 11.29 -3.93
N ALA A 61 8.08 12.56 -4.03
CA ALA A 61 8.97 13.61 -4.49
C ALA A 61 10.06 13.97 -3.47
N ASP A 62 9.84 13.63 -2.20
CA ASP A 62 10.74 14.04 -1.11
C ASP A 62 11.66 12.92 -0.62
N VAL A 63 11.41 11.69 -1.05
CA VAL A 63 12.16 10.54 -0.53
C VAL A 63 12.61 9.64 -1.68
N ASP A 64 13.60 8.78 -1.37
CA ASP A 64 13.98 7.72 -2.30
C ASP A 64 13.49 6.38 -1.77
N VAL A 65 13.70 5.33 -2.56
CA VAL A 65 13.22 4.00 -2.18
C VAL A 65 13.92 3.49 -0.93
N ALA A 66 15.19 3.85 -0.73
CA ALA A 66 15.93 3.42 0.46
C ALA A 66 15.30 3.97 1.73
N THR A 67 14.82 5.21 1.70
CA THR A 67 14.13 5.82 2.84
C THR A 67 12.87 5.04 3.18
N VAL A 68 12.10 4.63 2.15
CA VAL A 68 10.89 3.85 2.33
C VAL A 68 11.22 2.48 2.94
N ILE A 69 12.23 1.81 2.41
CA ILE A 69 12.63 0.49 2.90
C ILE A 69 13.09 0.57 4.34
N ASN A 70 13.89 1.58 4.68
CA ASN A 70 14.37 1.74 6.04
C ASN A 70 13.22 1.99 7.01
N ALA A 71 12.24 2.79 6.61
CA ALA A 71 11.04 3.01 7.44
C ALA A 71 10.26 1.72 7.63
N ALA A 72 10.12 0.92 6.57
CA ALA A 72 9.35 -0.31 6.61
C ALA A 72 10.02 -1.39 7.47
N LYS A 73 11.33 -1.33 7.60
CA LYS A 73 12.09 -2.32 8.38
C LYS A 73 12.10 -2.05 9.89
N ARG A 74 11.61 -0.90 10.31
CA ARG A 74 11.57 -0.61 11.74
C ARG A 74 10.48 -1.44 12.41
N TYR A 75 10.69 -1.71 13.69
CA TYR A 75 9.69 -2.42 14.48
C TYR A 75 8.76 -1.41 15.15
N PRO A 76 7.48 -1.76 15.32
CA PRO A 76 6.55 -0.85 15.99
C PRO A 76 6.94 -0.62 17.45
N MET A 77 6.61 0.56 17.93
CA MET A 77 6.85 0.95 19.32
C MET A 77 5.54 0.91 20.08
N MET A 78 5.44 0.00 21.06
CA MET A 78 4.26 -0.13 21.91
C MET A 78 2.96 -0.35 21.12
N SER A 79 3.07 -1.08 20.01
CA SER A 79 1.96 -1.37 19.12
C SER A 79 2.25 -2.67 18.37
N GLU A 80 1.20 -3.34 17.93
CA GLU A 80 1.36 -4.55 17.10
C GLU A 80 1.84 -4.21 15.69
N TYR A 81 1.47 -3.03 15.19
CA TYR A 81 1.74 -2.64 13.82
C TYR A 81 2.33 -1.25 13.74
N GLN A 82 3.11 -1.03 12.69
CA GLN A 82 3.41 0.31 12.21
C GLN A 82 2.85 0.44 10.80
N VAL A 83 2.48 1.65 10.43
CA VAL A 83 1.93 1.94 9.10
C VAL A 83 2.85 2.95 8.41
N VAL A 84 3.29 2.60 7.20
CA VAL A 84 4.09 3.50 6.37
C VAL A 84 3.30 3.77 5.11
N VAL A 85 2.94 5.04 4.90
CA VAL A 85 2.16 5.45 3.73
C VAL A 85 3.06 6.26 2.81
N VAL A 86 3.19 5.81 1.58
CA VAL A 86 3.97 6.50 0.55
C VAL A 86 2.99 7.13 -0.42
N LYS A 87 2.85 8.44 -0.35
CA LYS A 87 1.98 9.18 -1.27
C LYS A 87 2.79 9.64 -2.47
N GLU A 88 2.13 9.74 -3.62
CA GLU A 88 2.77 10.15 -4.88
C GLU A 88 3.97 9.27 -5.22
N ALA A 89 3.78 7.96 -5.09
CA ALA A 89 4.87 7.00 -5.31
C ALA A 89 5.38 7.00 -6.75
N GLN A 90 4.56 7.48 -7.70
CA GLN A 90 4.99 7.59 -9.09
C GLN A 90 6.18 8.54 -9.25
N ALA A 91 6.44 9.40 -8.28
CA ALA A 91 7.57 10.31 -8.32
C ALA A 91 8.87 9.69 -7.81
N ILE A 92 8.82 8.48 -7.26
CA ILE A 92 10.01 7.80 -6.77
C ILE A 92 10.77 7.16 -7.94
N ARG A 93 12.05 7.47 -8.04
CA ARG A 93 12.91 6.79 -9.01
C ARG A 93 13.25 5.41 -8.47
N ASN A 94 13.38 4.46 -9.38
CA ASN A 94 13.82 3.11 -9.02
C ASN A 94 12.89 2.44 -8.00
N ILE A 95 11.58 2.67 -8.13
CA ILE A 95 10.60 2.05 -7.24
C ILE A 95 10.73 0.51 -7.26
N GLU A 96 11.29 -0.04 -8.35
CA GLU A 96 11.50 -1.48 -8.48
C GLU A 96 12.42 -2.04 -7.39
N GLU A 97 13.27 -1.21 -6.81
CA GLU A 97 14.14 -1.65 -5.73
C GLU A 97 13.37 -1.99 -4.46
N LEU A 98 12.10 -1.61 -4.37
CA LEU A 98 11.25 -2.02 -3.28
C LEU A 98 11.17 -3.55 -3.19
N SER A 99 11.45 -4.26 -4.29
CA SER A 99 11.45 -5.71 -4.28
C SER A 99 12.44 -6.30 -3.28
N TYR A 100 13.50 -5.57 -2.95
CA TYR A 100 14.45 -6.05 -1.95
C TYR A 100 13.79 -6.21 -0.58
N TYR A 101 12.94 -5.26 -0.21
CA TYR A 101 12.18 -5.37 1.03
C TYR A 101 11.15 -6.50 0.95
N LEU A 102 10.51 -6.65 -0.20
CA LEU A 102 9.42 -7.61 -0.36
C LEU A 102 9.87 -9.06 -0.41
N GLN A 103 11.17 -9.31 -0.54
CA GLN A 103 11.67 -10.66 -0.44
C GLN A 103 11.54 -11.21 0.98
N LYS A 104 11.55 -10.32 1.96
CA LYS A 104 11.38 -10.68 3.36
C LYS A 104 10.68 -9.56 4.12
N PRO A 105 9.39 -9.35 3.83
CA PRO A 105 8.66 -8.26 4.47
C PRO A 105 8.36 -8.58 5.93
N LEU A 106 8.25 -7.53 6.73
CA LEU A 106 7.89 -7.68 8.14
C LEU A 106 6.37 -7.74 8.28
N ASN A 107 5.89 -8.70 9.03
CA ASN A 107 4.45 -8.84 9.28
C ASN A 107 3.91 -7.74 10.19
N SER A 108 4.77 -7.05 10.92
CA SER A 108 4.39 -5.96 11.79
C SER A 108 4.30 -4.61 11.08
N THR A 109 4.70 -4.55 9.82
CA THR A 109 4.64 -3.32 9.02
C THR A 109 3.55 -3.44 7.97
N ILE A 110 2.71 -2.41 7.89
CA ILE A 110 1.73 -2.29 6.81
C ILE A 110 2.22 -1.16 5.91
N LEU A 111 2.74 -1.52 4.76
CA LEU A 111 3.26 -0.57 3.79
C LEU A 111 2.19 -0.27 2.76
N VAL A 112 1.80 1.00 2.66
CA VAL A 112 0.78 1.45 1.72
C VAL A 112 1.45 2.34 0.69
N VAL A 113 1.41 1.93 -0.57
CA VAL A 113 2.03 2.67 -1.66
C VAL A 113 0.93 3.21 -2.57
N CYS A 114 0.86 4.52 -2.68
CA CYS A 114 -0.14 5.19 -3.52
C CYS A 114 0.53 5.65 -4.81
N HIS A 115 0.34 4.88 -5.87
CA HIS A 115 0.95 5.12 -7.18
C HIS A 115 -0.13 5.67 -8.12
N LYS A 116 -0.27 6.97 -8.13
CA LYS A 116 -1.28 7.65 -8.95
C LYS A 116 -0.74 7.95 -10.34
N HIS A 117 -1.65 8.06 -11.29
CA HIS A 117 -1.31 8.45 -12.67
C HIS A 117 -0.35 7.49 -13.34
N GLY A 118 -0.64 6.21 -13.22
CA GLY A 118 0.16 5.20 -13.87
C GLY A 118 0.05 3.87 -13.17
N THR A 119 0.71 2.87 -13.73
CA THR A 119 0.69 1.52 -13.17
C THR A 119 2.07 0.90 -13.31
N LEU A 120 2.35 -0.06 -12.45
CA LEU A 120 3.52 -0.90 -12.63
C LEU A 120 3.31 -1.82 -13.83
N ASP A 121 4.39 -2.09 -14.55
CA ASP A 121 4.37 -3.13 -15.56
C ASP A 121 4.21 -4.47 -14.83
N LYS A 122 3.10 -5.16 -15.09
CA LYS A 122 2.80 -6.42 -14.41
C LYS A 122 3.82 -7.53 -14.71
N ARG A 123 4.64 -7.35 -15.75
CA ARG A 123 5.69 -8.29 -16.06
C ARG A 123 6.94 -8.06 -15.24
N LYS A 124 7.03 -6.93 -14.56
CA LYS A 124 8.18 -6.61 -13.72
C LYS A 124 8.16 -7.44 -12.44
N LYS A 125 9.36 -7.70 -11.95
CA LYS A 125 9.54 -8.46 -10.73
C LYS A 125 8.81 -7.85 -9.54
N LEU A 126 8.78 -6.52 -9.45
CA LEU A 126 8.12 -5.84 -8.33
C LEU A 126 6.63 -6.18 -8.28
N ALA A 127 5.93 -6.14 -9.41
CA ALA A 127 4.51 -6.45 -9.42
C ALA A 127 4.25 -7.86 -8.91
N ALA A 128 5.05 -8.83 -9.35
CA ALA A 128 4.90 -10.21 -8.92
C ALA A 128 5.15 -10.36 -7.42
N GLU A 129 6.14 -9.66 -6.90
CA GLU A 129 6.46 -9.75 -5.48
C GLU A 129 5.41 -9.06 -4.61
N VAL A 130 4.82 -7.98 -5.09
CA VAL A 130 3.71 -7.33 -4.40
C VAL A 130 2.52 -8.29 -4.29
N GLU A 131 2.18 -8.95 -5.38
CA GLU A 131 1.05 -9.89 -5.38
C GLU A 131 1.30 -11.07 -4.44
N LYS A 132 2.54 -11.49 -4.33
CA LYS A 132 2.91 -12.58 -3.44
C LYS A 132 2.86 -12.17 -1.97
N ALA A 133 3.30 -10.96 -1.66
CA ALA A 133 3.39 -10.48 -0.27
C ALA A 133 2.09 -9.88 0.25
N GLY A 134 1.28 -9.29 -0.63
CA GLY A 134 0.06 -8.62 -0.20
C GLY A 134 -0.87 -8.36 -1.37
N ILE A 135 -1.31 -7.11 -1.52
CA ILE A 135 -2.29 -6.74 -2.53
C ILE A 135 -1.70 -5.77 -3.54
N LEU A 136 -1.86 -6.10 -4.82
CA LEU A 136 -1.62 -5.18 -5.92
C LEU A 136 -3.00 -4.80 -6.46
N PHE A 137 -3.42 -3.57 -6.17
CA PHE A 137 -4.73 -3.08 -6.56
C PHE A 137 -4.57 -2.08 -7.70
N ALA A 138 -5.18 -2.39 -8.83
CA ALA A 138 -5.16 -1.51 -9.99
C ALA A 138 -6.58 -1.12 -10.34
N VAL A 139 -6.87 0.19 -10.30
CA VAL A 139 -8.18 0.68 -10.68
C VAL A 139 -8.25 0.72 -12.21
N SER A 140 -9.25 0.07 -12.75
CA SER A 140 -9.50 0.05 -14.18
C SER A 140 -10.82 0.75 -14.48
N TYR A 141 -10.83 1.57 -15.52
CA TYR A 141 -12.05 2.25 -15.93
C TYR A 141 -13.16 1.27 -16.27
N THR A 142 -12.81 0.09 -16.77
CA THR A 142 -13.82 -0.90 -17.14
C THR A 142 -14.51 -1.51 -15.91
N HIS A 143 -13.94 -1.34 -14.75
CA HIS A 143 -14.51 -1.84 -13.49
C HIS A 143 -15.14 -0.72 -12.66
N LEU A 144 -15.14 0.48 -13.19
CA LEU A 144 -15.72 1.61 -12.50
C LEU A 144 -17.23 1.64 -12.72
N THR A 145 -17.92 0.80 -11.98
CA THR A 145 -19.32 1.07 -11.75
C THR A 145 -19.34 2.04 -10.58
N LEU A 146 -19.32 3.30 -10.91
CA LEU A 146 -19.53 4.29 -9.88
C LEU A 146 -20.92 4.07 -9.31
N PRO A 147 -21.02 3.95 -7.99
CA PRO A 147 -22.35 3.92 -7.42
C PRO A 147 -23.01 5.24 -7.78
N THR A 148 -23.99 5.14 -8.60
CA THR A 148 -24.84 6.29 -8.86
C THR A 148 -25.63 6.53 -7.59
N ILE A 149 -25.25 7.55 -6.96
CA ILE A 149 -26.02 7.98 -5.79
C ILE A 149 -27.14 8.86 -6.28
#